data_92b80525df7ea35eafcf7c2f6fe5fd3a
#
_entry.id   92b80525df7ea35eafcf7c2f6fe5fd3a
#
_cell.length_a   1.000
_cell.length_b   1.000
_cell.length_c   1.000
_cell.angle_alpha   90.00
_cell.angle_beta   90.00
_cell.angle_gamma   90.00
#
_symmetry.space_group_name_H-M   'P 1'
#
loop_
_entity.id
_entity.type
_entity.pdbx_description
1 polymer ?
#
loop_
_entity_poly.entity_id
_entity_poly.type
_entity_poly.pdbx_seq_one_letter_code
_entity_poly.pdbx_strand_id
1 'polypeptide(L)'
;MVIRHPAASKPSIDYLTEGESQFITLNLVTAMNFIDNGIPLVNVLQMSQQNNLMIVSHTPLNGKESLRGKKVGHWKSGFSELPMAMDKKYGLDIQWIPFISNVNLYISGAIDAALAMSYNEFFQLKMAGQRIKEEQLLYMRDIGYNVPEDGVYVTAEFYRKHKDLVTKFAEATRKGWEWAVEHPDEALDIVMVTMRQSGIPGNMIAQEWMLKQILNQLADKDTGKRSYKLEPKAVELANRILLESGVIKKEITYHQITQL
;
A
#
# COMPACT_ATOMS: atom_id res chain seq x y z
N MET A 1 16.71 -7.10 17.15
CA MET A 1 15.56 -7.14 16.21
C MET A 1 15.90 -8.10 15.09
N VAL A 2 14.95 -8.94 14.69
CA VAL A 2 15.08 -9.83 13.53
C VAL A 2 14.02 -9.41 12.51
N ILE A 3 14.42 -9.12 11.29
CA ILE A 3 13.51 -8.85 10.18
C ILE A 3 13.29 -10.17 9.44
N ARG A 4 12.02 -10.56 9.28
CA ARG A 4 11.63 -11.75 8.52
C ARG A 4 10.93 -11.33 7.24
N HIS A 5 11.32 -11.95 6.13
CA HIS A 5 10.60 -11.83 4.87
C HIS A 5 9.59 -12.97 4.77
N PRO A 6 8.32 -12.70 4.47
CA PRO A 6 7.33 -13.76 4.33
C PRO A 6 7.73 -14.69 3.19
N ALA A 7 7.54 -16.00 3.40
CA ALA A 7 7.65 -16.97 2.33
C ALA A 7 6.48 -16.80 1.34
N ALA A 8 6.71 -17.07 0.05
CA ALA A 8 5.67 -16.96 -0.97
C ALA A 8 4.42 -17.83 -0.70
N SER A 9 4.59 -18.88 0.11
CA SER A 9 3.53 -19.84 0.49
C SER A 9 2.80 -19.50 1.79
N LYS A 10 3.26 -18.51 2.58
CA LYS A 10 2.68 -18.16 3.89
C LYS A 10 2.34 -16.66 3.92
N PRO A 11 1.07 -16.28 4.07
CA PRO A 11 0.65 -14.90 4.25
C PRO A 11 1.38 -14.24 5.43
N SER A 12 1.73 -12.97 5.30
CA SER A 12 2.45 -12.25 6.36
C SER A 12 1.68 -12.18 7.68
N ILE A 13 0.35 -12.12 7.61
CA ILE A 13 -0.52 -12.09 8.80
C ILE A 13 -0.39 -13.35 9.66
N ASP A 14 -0.14 -14.51 9.05
CA ASP A 14 -0.03 -15.77 9.78
C ASP A 14 1.17 -15.75 10.73
N TYR A 15 2.29 -15.12 10.34
CA TYR A 15 3.44 -14.93 11.24
C TYR A 15 3.08 -14.13 12.49
N LEU A 16 2.18 -13.16 12.37
CA LEU A 16 1.72 -12.36 13.51
C LEU A 16 0.77 -13.15 14.40
N THR A 17 -0.22 -13.83 13.82
CA THR A 17 -1.25 -14.58 14.56
C THR A 17 -0.70 -15.85 15.23
N GLU A 18 0.31 -16.46 14.64
CA GLU A 18 1.02 -17.62 15.21
C GLU A 18 2.11 -17.22 16.22
N GLY A 19 2.34 -15.90 16.41
CA GLY A 19 3.34 -15.40 17.38
C GLY A 19 4.80 -15.46 16.89
N GLU A 20 5.03 -15.82 15.63
CA GLU A 20 6.37 -15.85 15.04
C GLU A 20 6.93 -14.45 14.76
N SER A 21 6.06 -13.46 14.61
CA SER A 21 6.38 -12.05 14.49
C SER A 21 5.55 -11.24 15.48
N GLN A 22 6.10 -10.15 16.00
CA GLN A 22 5.40 -9.25 16.92
C GLN A 22 4.88 -8.01 16.20
N PHE A 23 5.52 -7.62 15.11
CA PHE A 23 5.17 -6.45 14.29
C PHE A 23 5.02 -6.87 12.84
N ILE A 24 4.08 -6.25 12.14
CA ILE A 24 3.84 -6.48 10.73
C ILE A 24 3.54 -5.15 10.02
N THR A 25 3.98 -5.03 8.77
CA THR A 25 3.54 -3.94 7.90
C THR A 25 2.36 -4.40 7.05
N LEU A 26 1.28 -3.62 7.08
CA LEU A 26 0.07 -3.84 6.28
C LEU A 26 -0.43 -2.50 5.74
N ASN A 27 -1.12 -2.52 4.60
CA ASN A 27 -1.93 -1.38 4.22
C ASN A 27 -3.21 -1.29 5.07
N LEU A 28 -3.75 -0.08 5.24
CA LEU A 28 -4.90 0.17 6.10
C LEU A 28 -6.13 -0.66 5.71
N VAL A 29 -6.42 -0.78 4.42
CA VAL A 29 -7.58 -1.54 3.90
C VAL A 29 -7.49 -3.02 4.30
N THR A 30 -6.33 -3.62 4.12
CA THR A 30 -6.08 -5.02 4.51
C THR A 30 -6.17 -5.20 6.02
N ALA A 31 -5.62 -4.28 6.82
CA ALA A 31 -5.71 -4.33 8.27
C ALA A 31 -7.17 -4.25 8.76
N MET A 32 -7.98 -3.36 8.18
CA MET A 32 -9.40 -3.25 8.50
C MET A 32 -10.17 -4.51 8.13
N ASN A 33 -9.88 -5.13 6.99
CA ASN A 33 -10.48 -6.40 6.61
C ASN A 33 -10.13 -7.53 7.61
N PHE A 34 -8.89 -7.60 8.09
CA PHE A 34 -8.51 -8.55 9.14
C PHE A 34 -9.25 -8.30 10.46
N ILE A 35 -9.42 -7.03 10.85
CA ILE A 35 -10.17 -6.67 12.06
C ILE A 35 -11.65 -7.09 11.93
N ASP A 36 -12.29 -6.83 10.79
CA ASP A 36 -13.68 -7.26 10.53
C ASP A 36 -13.84 -8.79 10.59
N ASN A 37 -12.81 -9.53 10.19
CA ASN A 37 -12.75 -10.99 10.25
C ASN A 37 -12.25 -11.55 11.60
N GLY A 38 -12.17 -10.72 12.64
CA GLY A 38 -11.92 -11.15 14.02
C GLY A 38 -10.46 -11.21 14.43
N ILE A 39 -9.52 -10.66 13.65
CA ILE A 39 -8.11 -10.51 14.04
C ILE A 39 -7.90 -9.08 14.60
N PRO A 40 -7.85 -8.89 15.93
CA PRO A 40 -7.78 -7.56 16.54
C PRO A 40 -6.37 -6.97 16.37
N LEU A 41 -6.22 -6.07 15.43
CA LEU A 41 -4.98 -5.36 15.13
C LEU A 41 -5.00 -3.93 15.68
N VAL A 42 -3.82 -3.43 16.06
CA VAL A 42 -3.59 -2.04 16.48
C VAL A 42 -2.54 -1.42 15.57
N ASN A 43 -2.88 -0.31 14.92
CA ASN A 43 -1.93 0.53 14.20
C ASN A 43 -1.08 1.29 15.21
N VAL A 44 0.21 1.09 15.20
CA VAL A 44 1.16 1.71 16.14
C VAL A 44 2.03 2.77 15.48
N LEU A 45 2.06 2.79 14.15
CA LEU A 45 2.73 3.79 13.33
C LEU A 45 2.12 3.79 11.92
N GLN A 46 1.64 4.91 11.43
CA GLN A 46 1.20 5.06 10.05
C GLN A 46 2.32 5.71 9.24
N MET A 47 3.03 4.92 8.48
CA MET A 47 4.16 5.41 7.69
C MET A 47 3.66 6.23 6.50
N SER A 48 2.87 5.65 5.61
CA SER A 48 2.33 6.39 4.48
C SER A 48 1.16 7.29 4.89
N GLN A 49 1.14 8.52 4.37
CA GLN A 49 0.10 9.50 4.63
C GLN A 49 -0.83 9.68 3.43
N GLN A 50 -0.54 9.01 2.32
CA GLN A 50 -1.34 9.07 1.10
C GLN A 50 -1.26 7.75 0.33
N ASN A 51 -2.14 7.63 -0.69
CA ASN A 51 -2.21 6.47 -1.57
C ASN A 51 -1.37 6.68 -2.84
N ASN A 52 -0.60 5.68 -3.24
CA ASN A 52 0.21 5.67 -4.46
C ASN A 52 -0.32 4.71 -5.55
N LEU A 53 -1.47 4.08 -5.28
CA LEU A 53 -2.14 3.24 -6.26
C LEU A 53 -2.66 4.08 -7.42
N MET A 54 -2.43 3.61 -8.62
CA MET A 54 -2.86 4.25 -9.85
C MET A 54 -3.32 3.23 -10.88
N ILE A 55 -4.07 3.70 -11.85
CA ILE A 55 -4.43 2.96 -13.06
C ILE A 55 -3.64 3.57 -14.21
N VAL A 56 -2.90 2.73 -14.93
CA VAL A 56 -2.15 3.09 -16.13
C VAL A 56 -2.90 2.54 -17.33
N SER A 57 -3.19 3.37 -18.34
CA SER A 57 -3.99 2.98 -19.51
C SER A 57 -3.22 3.22 -20.82
N HIS A 58 -3.52 2.42 -21.85
CA HIS A 58 -3.02 2.66 -23.20
C HIS A 58 -3.65 3.90 -23.87
N THR A 59 -4.81 4.32 -23.40
CA THR A 59 -5.55 5.49 -23.90
C THR A 59 -5.70 6.55 -22.82
N PRO A 60 -5.87 7.83 -23.18
CA PRO A 60 -6.13 8.89 -22.20
C PRO A 60 -7.35 8.57 -21.32
N LEU A 61 -7.24 8.93 -20.03
CA LEU A 61 -8.27 8.76 -19.02
C LEU A 61 -8.83 10.14 -18.62
N ASN A 62 -10.05 10.44 -19.05
CA ASN A 62 -10.79 11.62 -18.63
C ASN A 62 -11.66 11.32 -17.41
N GLY A 63 -11.01 10.84 -16.34
CA GLY A 63 -11.68 10.35 -15.13
C GLY A 63 -12.00 8.85 -15.17
N LYS A 64 -12.65 8.38 -14.11
CA LYS A 64 -12.94 6.95 -13.89
C LYS A 64 -13.91 6.36 -14.92
N GLU A 65 -14.78 7.16 -15.50
CA GLU A 65 -15.76 6.76 -16.52
C GLU A 65 -15.09 6.22 -17.80
N SER A 66 -13.86 6.65 -18.07
CA SER A 66 -13.04 6.15 -19.19
C SER A 66 -12.66 4.66 -19.04
N LEU A 67 -12.86 4.08 -17.87
CA LEU A 67 -12.58 2.67 -17.59
C LEU A 67 -13.76 1.74 -17.88
N ARG A 68 -14.93 2.29 -18.24
CA ARG A 68 -16.15 1.50 -18.48
C ARG A 68 -15.94 0.40 -19.52
N GLY A 69 -16.23 -0.84 -19.11
CA GLY A 69 -16.11 -2.05 -19.93
C GLY A 69 -14.68 -2.45 -20.32
N LYS A 70 -13.66 -1.73 -19.83
CA LYS A 70 -12.25 -2.02 -20.14
C LYS A 70 -11.72 -3.26 -19.40
N LYS A 71 -10.75 -3.93 -20.02
CA LYS A 71 -9.96 -4.97 -19.39
C LYS A 71 -8.87 -4.34 -18.54
N VAL A 72 -8.98 -4.45 -17.23
CA VAL A 72 -8.01 -3.88 -16.29
C VAL A 72 -7.29 -4.98 -15.53
N GLY A 73 -5.97 -5.00 -15.65
CA GLY A 73 -5.13 -5.93 -14.90
C GLY A 73 -5.03 -5.55 -13.43
N HIS A 74 -5.11 -6.55 -12.55
CA HIS A 74 -4.97 -6.36 -11.10
C HIS A 74 -4.15 -7.48 -10.47
N TRP A 75 -3.57 -7.24 -9.29
CA TRP A 75 -2.90 -8.31 -8.55
C TRP A 75 -3.93 -9.34 -8.07
N LYS A 76 -3.52 -10.62 -8.11
CA LYS A 76 -4.36 -11.73 -7.65
C LYS A 76 -4.70 -11.63 -6.15
N SER A 77 -3.88 -10.94 -5.38
CA SER A 77 -4.08 -10.73 -3.94
C SER A 77 -3.64 -9.33 -3.52
N GLY A 78 -4.50 -8.64 -2.76
CA GLY A 78 -4.25 -7.30 -2.20
C GLY A 78 -4.34 -6.15 -3.20
N PHE A 79 -4.44 -4.95 -2.67
CA PHE A 79 -4.42 -3.65 -3.38
C PHE A 79 -5.53 -3.41 -4.41
N SER A 80 -6.46 -4.34 -4.59
CA SER A 80 -7.54 -4.22 -5.59
C SER A 80 -8.85 -3.72 -4.97
N GLU A 81 -8.94 -3.64 -3.66
CA GLU A 81 -10.17 -3.34 -2.92
C GLU A 81 -10.72 -1.95 -3.28
N LEU A 82 -9.86 -0.93 -3.33
CA LEU A 82 -10.26 0.44 -3.65
C LEU A 82 -10.73 0.59 -5.10
N PRO A 83 -10.01 0.09 -6.13
CA PRO A 83 -10.48 0.12 -7.51
C PRO A 83 -11.74 -0.69 -7.74
N MET A 84 -11.88 -1.86 -7.11
CA MET A 84 -13.10 -2.67 -7.21
C MET A 84 -14.28 -2.02 -6.50
N ALA A 85 -14.05 -1.33 -5.38
CA ALA A 85 -15.08 -0.52 -4.72
C ALA A 85 -15.55 0.64 -5.62
N MET A 86 -14.61 1.28 -6.32
CA MET A 86 -14.91 2.32 -7.32
C MET A 86 -15.76 1.75 -8.46
N ASP A 87 -15.34 0.64 -9.05
CA ASP A 87 -16.07 -0.02 -10.13
C ASP A 87 -17.51 -0.33 -9.72
N LYS A 88 -17.69 -0.98 -8.57
CA LYS A 88 -19.02 -1.31 -8.02
C LYS A 88 -19.87 -0.06 -7.79
N LYS A 89 -19.30 0.98 -7.18
CA LYS A 89 -20.01 2.21 -6.84
C LYS A 89 -20.54 2.96 -8.07
N TYR A 90 -19.76 2.97 -9.15
CA TYR A 90 -20.10 3.73 -10.36
C TYR A 90 -20.62 2.86 -11.50
N GLY A 91 -20.74 1.54 -11.29
CA GLY A 91 -21.23 0.59 -12.30
C GLY A 91 -20.42 0.67 -13.59
N LEU A 92 -19.07 0.61 -13.48
CA LEU A 92 -18.20 0.77 -14.64
C LEU A 92 -18.09 -0.51 -15.47
N ASP A 93 -18.51 -1.66 -14.93
CA ASP A 93 -18.45 -2.97 -15.60
C ASP A 93 -17.02 -3.32 -16.08
N ILE A 94 -16.01 -3.02 -15.25
CA ILE A 94 -14.62 -3.31 -15.53
C ILE A 94 -14.41 -4.83 -15.59
N GLN A 95 -13.74 -5.28 -16.64
CA GLN A 95 -13.31 -6.68 -16.77
C GLN A 95 -11.96 -6.86 -16.05
N TRP A 96 -12.01 -7.33 -14.81
CA TRP A 96 -10.83 -7.52 -13.98
C TRP A 96 -10.04 -8.75 -14.40
N ILE A 97 -8.79 -8.57 -14.84
CA ILE A 97 -7.89 -9.63 -15.30
C ILE A 97 -6.76 -9.82 -14.28
N PRO A 98 -6.71 -10.95 -13.55
CA PRO A 98 -5.68 -11.16 -12.55
C PRO A 98 -4.31 -11.41 -13.15
N PHE A 99 -3.28 -10.77 -12.59
CA PHE A 99 -1.87 -11.08 -12.86
C PHE A 99 -1.10 -11.39 -11.55
N ILE A 100 0.03 -12.05 -11.66
CA ILE A 100 0.77 -12.51 -10.47
C ILE A 100 1.80 -11.47 -10.00
N SER A 101 2.68 -10.99 -10.87
CA SER A 101 3.79 -10.15 -10.44
C SER A 101 4.42 -9.26 -11.49
N ASN A 102 3.87 -9.18 -12.70
CA ASN A 102 4.51 -8.42 -13.76
C ASN A 102 3.52 -7.68 -14.66
N VAL A 103 4.04 -6.69 -15.35
CA VAL A 103 3.29 -5.80 -16.25
C VAL A 103 3.18 -6.33 -17.70
N ASN A 104 3.52 -7.60 -17.95
CA ASN A 104 3.61 -8.15 -19.32
C ASN A 104 2.27 -8.14 -20.06
N LEU A 105 1.14 -8.36 -19.37
CA LEU A 105 -0.18 -8.29 -19.99
C LEU A 105 -0.48 -6.89 -20.54
N TYR A 106 -0.04 -5.85 -19.83
CA TYR A 106 -0.14 -4.48 -20.30
C TYR A 106 0.81 -4.25 -21.47
N ILE A 107 2.09 -4.59 -21.35
CA ILE A 107 3.11 -4.39 -22.41
C ILE A 107 2.69 -5.05 -23.72
N SER A 108 2.11 -6.27 -23.66
CA SER A 108 1.64 -7.01 -24.83
C SER A 108 0.33 -6.48 -25.44
N GLY A 109 -0.34 -5.52 -24.80
CA GLY A 109 -1.65 -5.03 -25.22
C GLY A 109 -2.81 -6.01 -24.98
N ALA A 110 -2.61 -7.05 -24.15
CA ALA A 110 -3.67 -8.01 -23.82
C ALA A 110 -4.76 -7.42 -22.91
N ILE A 111 -4.46 -6.34 -22.23
CA ILE A 111 -5.37 -5.57 -21.37
C ILE A 111 -5.31 -4.09 -21.73
N ASP A 112 -6.39 -3.35 -21.49
CA ASP A 112 -6.51 -1.93 -21.83
C ASP A 112 -5.80 -1.03 -20.81
N ALA A 113 -5.79 -1.46 -19.54
CA ALA A 113 -5.19 -0.74 -18.44
C ALA A 113 -4.69 -1.72 -17.36
N ALA A 114 -3.86 -1.25 -16.44
CA ALA A 114 -3.36 -2.03 -15.31
C ALA A 114 -3.34 -1.20 -14.03
N LEU A 115 -3.62 -1.85 -12.89
CA LEU A 115 -3.25 -1.32 -11.59
C LEU A 115 -1.73 -1.31 -11.45
N ALA A 116 -1.21 -0.24 -10.90
CA ALA A 116 0.21 -0.06 -10.67
C ALA A 116 0.45 0.75 -9.40
N MET A 117 1.49 0.43 -8.67
CA MET A 117 2.05 1.33 -7.67
C MET A 117 3.03 2.28 -8.34
N SER A 118 2.96 3.57 -8.02
CA SER A 118 3.87 4.57 -8.59
C SER A 118 5.34 4.25 -8.32
N TYR A 119 5.62 3.58 -7.23
CA TYR A 119 6.96 3.20 -6.80
C TYR A 119 7.49 1.89 -7.42
N ASN A 120 6.64 1.05 -8.01
CA ASN A 120 7.05 -0.26 -8.53
C ASN A 120 6.61 -0.49 -9.98
N GLU A 121 5.39 -0.96 -10.25
CA GLU A 121 4.94 -1.37 -11.59
C GLU A 121 5.01 -0.24 -12.61
N PHE A 122 4.67 0.98 -12.20
CA PHE A 122 4.79 2.13 -13.10
C PHE A 122 6.25 2.31 -13.57
N PHE A 123 7.21 2.13 -12.68
CA PHE A 123 8.62 2.18 -13.06
C PHE A 123 9.02 1.02 -13.96
N GLN A 124 8.53 -0.20 -13.69
CA GLN A 124 8.76 -1.36 -14.55
C GLN A 124 8.27 -1.10 -15.99
N LEU A 125 7.10 -0.48 -16.15
CA LEU A 125 6.57 -0.08 -17.46
C LEU A 125 7.51 0.90 -18.17
N LYS A 126 8.02 1.91 -17.46
CA LYS A 126 8.99 2.87 -18.00
C LYS A 126 10.29 2.17 -18.44
N MET A 127 10.82 1.28 -17.61
CA MET A 127 12.03 0.50 -17.91
C MET A 127 11.83 -0.45 -19.10
N ALA A 128 10.60 -0.92 -19.31
CA ALA A 128 10.23 -1.71 -20.49
C ALA A 128 10.02 -0.86 -21.76
N GLY A 129 10.35 0.43 -21.72
CA GLY A 129 10.26 1.34 -22.86
C GLY A 129 8.86 1.91 -23.14
N GLN A 130 7.90 1.71 -22.24
CA GLN A 130 6.56 2.29 -22.39
C GLN A 130 6.61 3.81 -22.22
N ARG A 131 6.19 4.54 -23.23
CA ARG A 131 6.09 6.01 -23.22
C ARG A 131 4.70 6.44 -22.74
N ILE A 132 4.52 6.41 -21.40
CA ILE A 132 3.25 6.71 -20.76
C ILE A 132 3.17 8.22 -20.51
N LYS A 133 2.09 8.86 -20.94
CA LYS A 133 1.80 10.27 -20.72
C LYS A 133 0.94 10.46 -19.48
N GLU A 134 0.95 11.65 -18.89
CA GLU A 134 0.17 11.99 -17.69
C GLU A 134 -1.33 11.74 -17.90
N GLU A 135 -1.86 12.07 -19.04
CA GLU A 135 -3.27 11.83 -19.41
C GLU A 135 -3.68 10.34 -19.44
N GLN A 136 -2.73 9.43 -19.39
CA GLN A 136 -2.95 7.97 -19.33
C GLN A 136 -2.93 7.42 -17.90
N LEU A 137 -2.79 8.29 -16.90
CA LEU A 137 -2.69 7.95 -15.49
C LEU A 137 -3.92 8.41 -14.74
N LEU A 138 -4.42 7.56 -13.85
CA LEU A 138 -5.49 7.89 -12.91
C LEU A 138 -5.07 7.47 -11.51
N TYR A 139 -4.67 8.43 -10.69
CA TYR A 139 -4.32 8.16 -9.30
C TYR A 139 -5.58 8.03 -8.44
N MET A 140 -5.66 6.96 -7.65
CA MET A 140 -6.80 6.73 -6.76
C MET A 140 -6.99 7.85 -5.74
N ARG A 141 -5.89 8.44 -5.27
CA ARG A 141 -5.91 9.58 -4.33
C ARG A 141 -6.58 10.84 -4.90
N ASP A 142 -6.53 11.04 -6.23
CA ASP A 142 -7.06 12.24 -6.88
C ASP A 142 -8.56 12.16 -7.20
N ILE A 143 -9.13 10.95 -7.08
CA ILE A 143 -10.55 10.69 -7.35
C ILE A 143 -11.34 10.28 -6.10
N GLY A 144 -10.86 10.66 -4.91
CA GLY A 144 -11.56 10.46 -3.65
C GLY A 144 -11.28 9.14 -2.93
N TYR A 145 -10.24 8.42 -3.33
CA TYR A 145 -9.80 7.16 -2.73
C TYR A 145 -8.40 7.29 -2.08
N ASN A 146 -8.10 8.45 -1.47
CA ASN A 146 -6.83 8.69 -0.80
C ASN A 146 -6.78 8.01 0.58
N VAL A 147 -6.92 6.68 0.60
CA VAL A 147 -6.74 5.87 1.81
C VAL A 147 -5.26 5.59 1.98
N PRO A 148 -4.64 5.97 3.11
CA PRO A 148 -3.23 5.70 3.37
C PRO A 148 -2.88 4.21 3.25
N GLU A 149 -1.69 3.93 2.77
CA GLU A 149 -1.23 2.54 2.58
C GLU A 149 -0.59 2.01 3.86
N ASP A 150 0.73 1.90 3.88
CA ASP A 150 1.47 1.13 4.86
C ASP A 150 1.51 1.75 6.26
N GLY A 151 1.12 0.93 7.23
CA GLY A 151 1.30 1.15 8.65
C GLY A 151 1.93 -0.06 9.33
N VAL A 152 2.46 0.15 10.51
CA VAL A 152 2.96 -0.92 11.39
C VAL A 152 1.85 -1.33 12.34
N TYR A 153 1.62 -2.63 12.42
CA TYR A 153 0.56 -3.21 13.24
C TYR A 153 1.10 -4.27 14.19
N VAL A 154 0.41 -4.41 15.30
CA VAL A 154 0.58 -5.48 16.30
C VAL A 154 -0.78 -6.07 16.65
N THR A 155 -0.84 -7.24 17.29
CA THR A 155 -2.09 -7.71 17.88
C THR A 155 -2.49 -6.84 19.08
N ALA A 156 -3.79 -6.67 19.32
CA ALA A 156 -4.28 -5.90 20.47
C ALA A 156 -3.82 -6.52 21.81
N GLU A 157 -3.64 -7.84 21.86
CA GLU A 157 -3.09 -8.53 23.03
C GLU A 157 -1.63 -8.14 23.29
N PHE A 158 -0.79 -8.18 22.23
CA PHE A 158 0.61 -7.79 22.35
C PHE A 158 0.75 -6.32 22.74
N TYR A 159 -0.06 -5.42 22.14
CA TYR A 159 -0.09 -4.01 22.50
C TYR A 159 -0.35 -3.80 23.99
N ARG A 160 -1.40 -4.45 24.54
CA ARG A 160 -1.74 -4.31 25.97
C ARG A 160 -0.64 -4.78 26.91
N LYS A 161 0.02 -5.90 26.56
CA LYS A 161 1.06 -6.51 27.37
C LYS A 161 2.42 -5.80 27.30
N HIS A 162 2.71 -5.12 26.18
CA HIS A 162 4.05 -4.62 25.86
C HIS A 162 4.05 -3.17 25.35
N LYS A 163 3.22 -2.30 25.92
CA LYS A 163 3.06 -0.89 25.46
C LYS A 163 4.39 -0.14 25.32
N ASP A 164 5.27 -0.27 26.32
CA ASP A 164 6.58 0.41 26.29
C ASP A 164 7.46 -0.07 25.13
N LEU A 165 7.51 -1.38 24.88
CA LEU A 165 8.24 -1.94 23.74
C LEU A 165 7.67 -1.46 22.40
N VAL A 166 6.33 -1.47 22.27
CA VAL A 166 5.63 -1.03 21.06
C VAL A 166 5.92 0.44 20.78
N THR A 167 5.84 1.30 21.80
CA THR A 167 6.15 2.73 21.68
C THR A 167 7.60 2.96 21.24
N LYS A 168 8.55 2.28 21.87
CA LYS A 168 9.98 2.39 21.49
C LYS A 168 10.24 1.90 20.08
N PHE A 169 9.59 0.82 19.65
CA PHE A 169 9.71 0.31 18.29
C PHE A 169 9.15 1.33 17.26
N ALA A 170 7.95 1.85 17.51
CA ALA A 170 7.33 2.84 16.64
C ALA A 170 8.19 4.12 16.53
N GLU A 171 8.73 4.60 17.65
CA GLU A 171 9.61 5.78 17.66
C GLU A 171 10.93 5.51 16.91
N ALA A 172 11.55 4.35 17.09
CA ALA A 172 12.76 3.98 16.38
C ALA A 172 12.52 3.87 14.87
N THR A 173 11.39 3.30 14.46
CA THR A 173 10.99 3.19 13.05
C THR A 173 10.75 4.58 12.45
N ARG A 174 10.03 5.46 13.16
CA ARG A 174 9.82 6.85 12.75
C ARG A 174 11.15 7.59 12.54
N LYS A 175 12.07 7.49 13.50
CA LYS A 175 13.40 8.10 13.41
C LYS A 175 14.20 7.57 12.22
N GLY A 176 14.09 6.26 11.93
CA GLY A 176 14.71 5.65 10.76
C GLY A 176 14.19 6.24 9.45
N TRP A 177 12.89 6.47 9.33
CA TRP A 177 12.30 7.10 8.15
C TRP A 177 12.68 8.58 8.03
N GLU A 178 12.71 9.34 9.12
CA GLU A 178 13.18 10.73 9.11
C GLU A 178 14.64 10.83 8.69
N TRP A 179 15.47 9.92 9.21
CA TRP A 179 16.87 9.84 8.80
C TRP A 179 17.00 9.51 7.30
N ALA A 180 16.20 8.57 6.78
CA ALA A 180 16.21 8.24 5.34
C ALA A 180 15.76 9.40 4.44
N VAL A 181 14.89 10.29 4.94
CA VAL A 181 14.53 11.54 4.23
C VAL A 181 15.70 12.51 4.14
N GLU A 182 16.52 12.59 5.21
CA GLU A 182 17.68 13.49 5.28
C GLU A 182 18.90 12.89 4.57
N HIS A 183 18.99 11.55 4.50
CA HIS A 183 20.13 10.78 3.97
C HIS A 183 19.68 9.72 2.94
N PRO A 184 19.04 10.11 1.83
CA PRO A 184 18.45 9.14 0.89
C PRO A 184 19.48 8.23 0.21
N ASP A 185 20.66 8.75 -0.10
CA ASP A 185 21.73 7.98 -0.76
C ASP A 185 22.28 6.89 0.17
N GLU A 186 22.52 7.25 1.44
CA GLU A 186 22.99 6.29 2.45
C GLU A 186 21.90 5.24 2.77
N ALA A 187 20.63 5.66 2.80
CA ALA A 187 19.51 4.75 2.98
C ALA A 187 19.40 3.76 1.81
N LEU A 188 19.63 4.23 0.58
CA LEU A 188 19.67 3.38 -0.61
C LEU A 188 20.81 2.35 -0.52
N ASP A 189 22.00 2.77 -0.11
CA ASP A 189 23.15 1.88 0.06
C ASP A 189 22.86 0.78 1.09
N ILE A 190 22.21 1.11 2.22
CA ILE A 190 21.80 0.15 3.24
C ILE A 190 20.80 -0.88 2.65
N VAL A 191 19.82 -0.42 1.87
CA VAL A 191 18.85 -1.29 1.19
C VAL A 191 19.57 -2.24 0.24
N MET A 192 20.46 -1.73 -0.61
CA MET A 192 21.20 -2.53 -1.58
C MET A 192 22.11 -3.57 -0.92
N VAL A 193 22.77 -3.22 0.19
CA VAL A 193 23.55 -4.18 0.97
C VAL A 193 22.64 -5.25 1.57
N THR A 194 21.52 -4.87 2.15
CA THR A 194 20.57 -5.80 2.78
C THR A 194 19.97 -6.77 1.76
N MET A 195 19.58 -6.29 0.58
CA MET A 195 19.09 -7.14 -0.52
C MET A 195 20.14 -8.16 -0.94
N ARG A 196 21.38 -7.72 -1.11
CA ARG A 196 22.50 -8.61 -1.46
C ARG A 196 22.73 -9.69 -0.40
N GLN A 197 22.74 -9.32 0.87
CA GLN A 197 22.90 -10.26 1.98
C GLN A 197 21.74 -11.27 2.08
N SER A 198 20.55 -10.86 1.67
CA SER A 198 19.34 -11.71 1.65
C SER A 198 19.19 -12.51 0.34
N GLY A 199 20.14 -12.41 -0.60
CA GLY A 199 20.05 -13.09 -1.90
C GLY A 199 18.94 -12.56 -2.81
N ILE A 200 18.44 -11.35 -2.56
CA ILE A 200 17.38 -10.70 -3.34
C ILE A 200 18.04 -9.91 -4.47
N PRO A 201 17.69 -10.18 -5.77
CA PRO A 201 18.20 -9.40 -6.88
C PRO A 201 17.81 -7.92 -6.73
N GLY A 202 18.78 -7.01 -6.77
CA GLY A 202 18.57 -5.57 -6.67
C GLY A 202 19.02 -4.84 -7.94
N ASN A 203 18.21 -3.86 -8.36
CA ASN A 203 18.58 -2.88 -9.38
C ASN A 203 18.65 -1.51 -8.72
N MET A 204 19.82 -0.90 -8.70
CA MET A 204 20.06 0.39 -8.03
C MET A 204 19.07 1.47 -8.50
N ILE A 205 18.88 1.61 -9.80
CA ILE A 205 18.00 2.65 -10.38
C ILE A 205 16.54 2.42 -9.97
N ALA A 206 16.11 1.15 -9.92
CA ALA A 206 14.76 0.81 -9.47
C ALA A 206 14.57 1.08 -7.98
N GLN A 207 15.57 0.78 -7.14
CA GLN A 207 15.51 1.04 -5.70
C GLN A 207 15.59 2.53 -5.38
N GLU A 208 16.38 3.31 -6.11
CA GLU A 208 16.41 4.77 -6.02
C GLU A 208 15.04 5.39 -6.36
N TRP A 209 14.44 4.96 -7.47
CA TRP A 209 13.09 5.38 -7.84
C TRP A 209 12.08 5.03 -6.74
N MET A 210 12.11 3.79 -6.27
CA MET A 210 11.20 3.29 -5.23
C MET A 210 11.34 4.10 -3.94
N LEU A 211 12.57 4.29 -3.45
CA LEU A 211 12.84 5.07 -2.26
C LEU A 211 12.29 6.49 -2.38
N LYS A 212 12.57 7.17 -3.49
CA LYS A 212 12.05 8.52 -3.76
C LYS A 212 10.51 8.59 -3.68
N GLN A 213 9.81 7.62 -4.27
CA GLN A 213 8.34 7.59 -4.24
C GLN A 213 7.82 7.32 -2.81
N ILE A 214 8.46 6.40 -2.08
CA ILE A 214 8.08 6.07 -0.70
C ILE A 214 8.34 7.26 0.23
N LEU A 215 9.49 7.94 0.12
CA LEU A 215 9.78 9.13 0.92
C LEU A 215 8.75 10.26 0.69
N ASN A 216 8.28 10.42 -0.54
CA ASN A 216 7.20 11.36 -0.85
C ASN A 216 5.86 10.94 -0.21
N GLN A 217 5.61 9.63 -0.08
CA GLN A 217 4.38 9.09 0.50
C GLN A 217 4.31 9.26 2.03
N LEU A 218 5.45 9.48 2.71
CA LEU A 218 5.48 9.74 4.15
C LEU A 218 4.80 11.07 4.51
N ALA A 219 4.64 11.97 3.56
CA ALA A 219 4.02 13.27 3.76
C ALA A 219 2.57 13.27 3.28
N ASP A 220 1.71 13.96 4.02
CA ASP A 220 0.35 14.27 3.60
C ASP A 220 0.39 15.15 2.33
N LYS A 221 -0.40 14.80 1.33
CA LYS A 221 -0.41 15.43 0.00
C LYS A 221 -0.70 16.93 0.06
N ASP A 222 -1.60 17.35 0.93
CA ASP A 222 -2.13 18.72 0.96
C ASP A 222 -1.30 19.63 1.88
N THR A 223 -0.78 19.07 2.97
CA THR A 223 -0.06 19.85 3.99
C THR A 223 1.46 19.69 3.96
N GLY A 224 1.97 18.65 3.30
CA GLY A 224 3.39 18.28 3.31
C GLY A 224 3.91 17.77 4.66
N LYS A 225 3.03 17.54 5.64
CA LYS A 225 3.41 17.08 6.98
C LYS A 225 3.59 15.57 7.04
N ARG A 226 4.64 15.14 7.73
CA ARG A 226 4.90 13.75 8.10
C ARG A 226 4.43 13.54 9.55
N SER A 227 3.17 13.14 9.73
CA SER A 227 2.60 12.96 11.07
C SER A 227 2.99 11.62 11.70
N TYR A 228 3.21 10.61 10.88
CA TYR A 228 3.41 9.20 11.28
C TYR A 228 2.24 8.64 12.11
N LYS A 229 1.08 9.29 12.03
CA LYS A 229 -0.13 8.89 12.75
C LYS A 229 -1.21 8.50 11.76
N LEU A 230 -1.98 7.50 12.11
CA LEU A 230 -3.23 7.22 11.43
C LEU A 230 -4.24 8.29 11.85
N GLU A 231 -4.72 9.07 10.89
CA GLU A 231 -5.66 10.15 11.15
C GLU A 231 -7.11 9.63 11.16
N PRO A 232 -8.00 10.15 12.05
CA PRO A 232 -9.41 9.73 12.10
C PRO A 232 -10.09 9.80 10.73
N LYS A 233 -9.86 10.88 9.97
CA LYS A 233 -10.44 11.08 8.63
C LYS A 233 -10.08 9.96 7.65
N ALA A 234 -8.90 9.33 7.81
CA ALA A 234 -8.48 8.23 6.96
C ALA A 234 -9.26 6.94 7.29
N VAL A 235 -9.52 6.69 8.57
CA VAL A 235 -10.34 5.56 9.03
C VAL A 235 -11.79 5.74 8.58
N GLU A 236 -12.34 6.95 8.69
CA GLU A 236 -13.70 7.29 8.22
C GLU A 236 -13.83 7.08 6.71
N LEU A 237 -12.85 7.57 5.92
CA LEU A 237 -12.83 7.36 4.47
C LEU A 237 -12.77 5.89 4.11
N ALA A 238 -11.88 5.13 4.76
CA ALA A 238 -11.73 3.71 4.53
C ALA A 238 -13.02 2.95 4.90
N ASN A 239 -13.62 3.21 6.07
CA ASN A 239 -14.91 2.62 6.47
C ASN A 239 -15.98 2.84 5.41
N ARG A 240 -16.17 4.08 4.99
CA ARG A 240 -17.19 4.41 3.98
C ARG A 240 -16.99 3.60 2.69
N ILE A 241 -15.77 3.54 2.17
CA ILE A 241 -15.47 2.82 0.92
C ILE A 241 -15.68 1.31 1.11
N LEU A 242 -15.16 0.75 2.19
CA LEU A 242 -15.16 -0.70 2.43
C LEU A 242 -16.55 -1.24 2.79
N LEU A 243 -17.35 -0.47 3.53
CA LEU A 243 -18.75 -0.81 3.82
C LEU A 243 -19.62 -0.73 2.55
N GLU A 244 -19.51 0.36 1.78
CA GLU A 244 -20.26 0.52 0.52
C GLU A 244 -19.93 -0.61 -0.48
N SER A 245 -18.68 -1.06 -0.51
CA SER A 245 -18.26 -2.16 -1.40
C SER A 245 -18.54 -3.56 -0.84
N GLY A 246 -18.83 -3.67 0.46
CA GLY A 246 -19.06 -4.95 1.15
C GLY A 246 -17.77 -5.72 1.46
N VAL A 247 -16.62 -5.06 1.42
CA VAL A 247 -15.34 -5.66 1.83
C VAL A 247 -15.30 -5.89 3.33
N ILE A 248 -15.86 -4.95 4.11
CA ILE A 248 -16.13 -5.15 5.54
C ILE A 248 -17.64 -5.11 5.80
N LYS A 249 -18.06 -5.74 6.90
CA LYS A 249 -19.48 -5.88 7.29
C LYS A 249 -19.87 -4.91 8.40
N LYS A 250 -18.88 -4.43 9.17
CA LYS A 250 -19.08 -3.56 10.32
C LYS A 250 -18.10 -2.39 10.27
N GLU A 251 -18.55 -1.26 10.77
CA GLU A 251 -17.69 -0.11 10.98
C GLU A 251 -16.59 -0.42 11.99
N ILE A 252 -15.37 -0.04 11.68
CA ILE A 252 -14.21 -0.15 12.56
C ILE A 252 -13.91 1.23 13.12
N THR A 253 -14.12 1.40 14.42
CA THR A 253 -13.87 2.69 15.05
C THR A 253 -12.39 3.03 15.11
N TYR A 254 -12.08 4.33 15.12
CA TYR A 254 -10.71 4.81 15.29
C TYR A 254 -10.06 4.22 16.55
N HIS A 255 -10.82 4.16 17.66
CA HIS A 255 -10.34 3.55 18.90
C HIS A 255 -10.01 2.05 18.75
N GLN A 256 -10.80 1.29 18.00
CA GLN A 256 -10.52 -0.13 17.79
C GLN A 256 -9.18 -0.36 17.10
N ILE A 257 -8.84 0.46 16.10
CA ILE A 257 -7.63 0.27 15.30
C ILE A 257 -6.39 0.98 15.86
N THR A 258 -6.53 1.94 16.77
CA THR A 258 -5.39 2.68 17.36
C THR A 258 -5.23 2.48 18.86
N GLN A 259 -6.28 2.10 19.56
CA GLN A 259 -6.36 2.04 21.04
C GLN A 259 -6.11 3.43 21.71
N LEU A 260 -6.38 4.53 20.98
CA LEU A 260 -6.32 5.92 21.44
C LEU A 260 -7.70 6.45 21.78
#